data_bd53a6b80e01a6f3f427dcbe2b875467
#
_entry.id   bd53a6b80e01a6f3f427dcbe2b875467
#
_cell.length_a   1.000
_cell.length_b   1.000
_cell.length_c   1.000
_cell.angle_alpha   90.00
_cell.angle_beta   90.00
_cell.angle_gamma   90.00
#
_symmetry.space_group_name_H-M   'P 1'
#
loop_
_entity.id
_entity.type
_entity.pdbx_description
1 polymer ?
#
loop_
_entity_poly.entity_id
_entity_poly.type
_entity_poly.pdbx_seq_one_letter_code
_entity_poly.pdbx_strand_id
1 'polypeptide(L)'
;MSTPALQRRRDYDGPALFSYGFRPFFLAAGLWAIIAILVWIPQYMGKLSVPTHLSPLDWHIHEMLYGYVAAAIAGFLLTAIPNWTGRLPVNGWPLAGLAALWLAGRLAILISAQLGGLLAAIIDTAFLVTLAMVAGREVVVGENWRNLRVLGILVVLVLGNIVFHAEVLMTGNADYGTRIAIGAVILMISLIGGRIVPSFTNNWLTRNNPGRMPVPFSQFDLVALVISAF
;
A
#
# COMPACT_ATOMS: atom_id res chain seq x y z
N MET A 1 -10.20 -19.22 -26.66
CA MET A 1 -11.42 -18.89 -25.90
C MET A 1 -11.03 -17.92 -24.79
N SER A 2 -11.61 -16.74 -24.73
CA SER A 2 -11.37 -15.79 -23.63
C SER A 2 -12.09 -16.31 -22.37
N THR A 3 -11.37 -16.31 -21.23
CA THR A 3 -11.99 -16.67 -19.95
C THR A 3 -13.10 -15.68 -19.59
N PRO A 4 -14.15 -16.10 -18.84
CA PRO A 4 -15.24 -15.20 -18.40
C PRO A 4 -14.73 -13.94 -17.69
N ALA A 5 -13.59 -14.01 -17.02
CA ALA A 5 -12.93 -12.89 -16.38
C ALA A 5 -12.38 -11.86 -17.38
N LEU A 6 -11.82 -12.31 -18.51
CA LEU A 6 -11.35 -11.42 -19.58
C LEU A 6 -12.51 -10.74 -20.30
N GLN A 7 -13.64 -11.44 -20.46
CA GLN A 7 -14.85 -10.87 -21.05
C GLN A 7 -15.44 -9.78 -20.16
N ARG A 8 -15.69 -10.05 -18.88
CA ARG A 8 -16.20 -9.04 -17.93
C ARG A 8 -15.27 -7.83 -17.75
N ARG A 9 -13.95 -8.01 -17.97
CA ARG A 9 -12.98 -6.92 -17.97
C ARG A 9 -13.10 -6.02 -19.20
N ARG A 10 -13.50 -6.59 -20.36
CA ARG A 10 -13.78 -5.84 -21.60
C ARG A 10 -15.11 -5.10 -21.53
N ASP A 11 -16.07 -5.63 -20.76
CA ASP A 11 -17.45 -5.11 -20.64
C ASP A 11 -17.57 -4.01 -19.58
N TYR A 12 -16.44 -3.47 -19.07
CA TYR A 12 -16.48 -2.37 -18.11
C TYR A 12 -16.67 -1.02 -18.82
N ASP A 13 -17.87 -0.44 -18.71
CA ASP A 13 -18.28 0.81 -19.36
C ASP A 13 -18.07 2.07 -18.50
N GLY A 14 -17.49 1.93 -17.31
CA GLY A 14 -17.23 3.05 -16.40
C GLY A 14 -15.97 3.86 -16.74
N PRO A 15 -15.65 4.90 -15.96
CA PRO A 15 -14.45 5.71 -16.16
C PRO A 15 -13.18 4.86 -16.16
N ALA A 16 -12.32 5.05 -17.16
CA ALA A 16 -11.11 4.27 -17.36
C ALA A 16 -10.18 4.24 -16.10
N LEU A 17 -10.21 5.32 -15.31
CA LEU A 17 -9.46 5.43 -14.07
C LEU A 17 -9.82 4.31 -13.08
N PHE A 18 -11.09 3.94 -12.98
CA PHE A 18 -11.57 2.94 -12.03
C PHE A 18 -11.74 1.54 -12.65
N SER A 19 -11.17 1.31 -13.83
CA SER A 19 -11.23 0.00 -14.46
C SER A 19 -10.28 -1.04 -13.84
N TYR A 20 -9.23 -0.59 -13.13
CA TYR A 20 -8.24 -1.47 -12.51
C TYR A 20 -7.48 -0.78 -11.37
N GLY A 21 -7.14 -1.52 -10.31
CA GLY A 21 -6.60 -0.97 -9.06
C GLY A 21 -5.35 -0.11 -9.20
N PHE A 22 -4.43 -0.47 -10.09
CA PHE A 22 -3.19 0.29 -10.26
C PHE A 22 -3.42 1.71 -10.80
N ARG A 23 -4.49 1.93 -11.59
CA ARG A 23 -4.71 3.21 -12.26
C ARG A 23 -4.94 4.36 -11.29
N PRO A 24 -5.94 4.31 -10.39
CA PRO A 24 -6.14 5.40 -9.43
C PRO A 24 -5.00 5.46 -8.41
N PHE A 25 -4.51 4.32 -7.92
CA PHE A 25 -3.60 4.30 -6.79
C PHE A 25 -2.15 4.62 -7.14
N PHE A 26 -1.62 4.19 -8.30
CA PHE A 26 -0.28 4.63 -8.71
C PHE A 26 -0.26 6.09 -9.13
N LEU A 27 -1.36 6.58 -9.76
CA LEU A 27 -1.50 8.00 -10.04
C LEU A 27 -1.56 8.81 -8.73
N ALA A 28 -2.40 8.37 -7.77
CA ALA A 28 -2.51 9.00 -6.46
C ALA A 28 -1.18 8.98 -5.69
N ALA A 29 -0.46 7.86 -5.68
CA ALA A 29 0.84 7.75 -5.06
C ALA A 29 1.85 8.72 -5.67
N GLY A 30 1.98 8.75 -7.00
CA GLY A 30 2.92 9.65 -7.68
C GLY A 30 2.61 11.12 -7.43
N LEU A 31 1.34 11.52 -7.53
CA LEU A 31 0.92 12.90 -7.25
C LEU A 31 1.13 13.25 -5.77
N TRP A 32 0.78 12.34 -4.86
CA TRP A 32 0.94 12.58 -3.42
C TRP A 32 2.39 12.69 -2.99
N ALA A 33 3.29 11.89 -3.55
CA ALA A 33 4.73 12.02 -3.29
C ALA A 33 5.24 13.43 -3.60
N ILE A 34 4.80 14.02 -4.73
CA ILE A 34 5.18 15.38 -5.12
C ILE A 34 4.55 16.39 -4.16
N ILE A 35 3.23 16.31 -3.93
CA ILE A 35 2.48 17.25 -3.09
C ILE A 35 3.03 17.23 -1.65
N ALA A 36 3.25 16.05 -1.08
CA ALA A 36 3.72 15.90 0.29
C ALA A 36 5.11 16.54 0.49
N ILE A 37 6.03 16.38 -0.46
CA ILE A 37 7.34 17.01 -0.39
C ILE A 37 7.24 18.54 -0.54
N LEU A 38 6.42 19.01 -1.49
CA LEU A 38 6.22 20.46 -1.71
C LEU A 38 5.57 21.16 -0.50
N VAL A 39 4.72 20.47 0.24
CA VAL A 39 4.12 20.99 1.49
C VAL A 39 5.11 20.87 2.65
N TRP A 40 5.80 19.74 2.77
CA TRP A 40 6.68 19.45 3.91
C TRP A 40 7.90 20.38 3.97
N ILE A 41 8.58 20.66 2.86
CA ILE A 41 9.80 21.48 2.88
C ILE A 41 9.52 22.89 3.46
N PRO A 42 8.51 23.65 2.99
CA PRO A 42 8.18 24.94 3.60
C PRO A 42 7.70 24.83 5.05
N GLN A 43 6.97 23.76 5.40
CA GLN A 43 6.53 23.49 6.77
C GLN A 43 7.72 23.24 7.68
N TYR A 44 8.66 22.40 7.28
CA TYR A 44 9.87 22.10 8.03
C TYR A 44 10.78 23.33 8.22
N MET A 45 10.81 24.23 7.22
CA MET A 45 11.51 25.50 7.29
C MET A 45 10.78 26.59 8.09
N GLY A 46 9.61 26.30 8.66
CA GLY A 46 8.80 27.28 9.41
C GLY A 46 8.16 28.37 8.53
N LYS A 47 8.14 28.18 7.19
CA LYS A 47 7.56 29.15 6.24
C LYS A 47 6.10 28.86 5.92
N LEU A 48 5.61 27.66 6.22
CA LEU A 48 4.23 27.23 6.04
C LEU A 48 3.72 26.60 7.33
N SER A 49 2.55 27.04 7.78
CA SER A 49 1.82 26.38 8.87
C SER A 49 0.70 25.54 8.29
N VAL A 50 0.76 24.23 8.50
CA VAL A 50 -0.31 23.29 8.13
C VAL A 50 -1.18 23.05 9.36
N PRO A 51 -2.52 23.08 9.25
CA PRO A 51 -3.43 22.91 10.38
C PRO A 51 -3.55 21.43 10.80
N THR A 52 -2.41 20.79 11.04
CA THR A 52 -2.28 19.42 11.52
C THR A 52 -1.81 19.40 12.98
N HIS A 53 -2.18 18.34 13.73
CA HIS A 53 -1.67 18.11 15.08
C HIS A 53 -0.31 17.39 15.09
N LEU A 54 0.16 16.93 13.91
CA LEU A 54 1.46 16.28 13.76
C LEU A 54 2.59 17.32 13.71
N SER A 55 3.75 17.01 14.29
CA SER A 55 4.96 17.78 14.04
C SER A 55 5.31 17.77 12.54
N PRO A 56 6.06 18.75 12.02
CA PRO A 56 6.44 18.74 10.61
C PRO A 56 7.17 17.47 10.17
N LEU A 57 7.98 16.88 11.05
CA LEU A 57 8.69 15.63 10.77
C LEU A 57 7.74 14.43 10.77
N ASP A 58 6.90 14.30 11.81
CA ASP A 58 5.93 13.21 11.90
C ASP A 58 4.90 13.28 10.76
N TRP A 59 4.48 14.50 10.36
CA TRP A 59 3.62 14.69 9.21
C TRP A 59 4.27 14.13 7.93
N HIS A 60 5.54 14.46 7.69
CA HIS A 60 6.26 13.93 6.53
C HIS A 60 6.38 12.41 6.58
N ILE A 61 6.79 11.86 7.71
CA ILE A 61 6.93 10.41 7.89
C ILE A 61 5.58 9.72 7.65
N HIS A 62 4.51 10.25 8.22
CA HIS A 62 3.15 9.73 8.05
C HIS A 62 2.72 9.73 6.58
N GLU A 63 2.88 10.87 5.90
CA GLU A 63 2.44 11.02 4.52
C GLU A 63 3.27 10.19 3.54
N MET A 64 4.54 9.92 3.84
CA MET A 64 5.36 9.00 3.05
C MET A 64 4.97 7.54 3.28
N LEU A 65 4.80 7.10 4.52
CA LEU A 65 4.55 5.69 4.84
C LEU A 65 3.07 5.30 4.64
N TYR A 66 2.14 6.08 5.20
CA TYR A 66 0.71 5.77 5.22
C TYR A 66 -0.10 6.50 4.15
N GLY A 67 0.48 7.53 3.54
CA GLY A 67 -0.07 8.21 2.36
C GLY A 67 0.44 7.61 1.07
N TYR A 68 1.69 7.89 0.72
CA TYR A 68 2.31 7.50 -0.55
C TYR A 68 2.51 5.99 -0.68
N VAL A 69 3.24 5.36 0.26
CA VAL A 69 3.55 3.93 0.18
C VAL A 69 2.28 3.08 0.30
N ALA A 70 1.33 3.47 1.16
CA ALA A 70 0.06 2.76 1.29
C ALA A 70 -0.76 2.79 -0.01
N ALA A 71 -0.78 3.92 -0.74
CA ALA A 71 -1.40 3.98 -2.07
C ALA A 71 -0.67 3.09 -3.08
N ALA A 72 0.67 3.09 -3.10
CA ALA A 72 1.45 2.22 -3.96
C ALA A 72 1.19 0.74 -3.68
N ILE A 73 1.11 0.34 -2.39
CA ILE A 73 0.74 -1.00 -1.96
C ILE A 73 -0.67 -1.36 -2.43
N ALA A 74 -1.64 -0.46 -2.29
CA ALA A 74 -3.01 -0.68 -2.77
C ALA A 74 -3.06 -0.90 -4.28
N GLY A 75 -2.40 -0.06 -5.06
CA GLY A 75 -2.29 -0.20 -6.51
C GLY A 75 -1.69 -1.54 -6.90
N PHE A 76 -0.64 -1.96 -6.21
CA PHE A 76 -0.01 -3.26 -6.43
C PHE A 76 -0.93 -4.43 -6.04
N LEU A 77 -1.46 -4.46 -4.83
CA LEU A 77 -2.27 -5.58 -4.33
C LEU A 77 -3.55 -5.77 -5.14
N LEU A 78 -4.28 -4.69 -5.41
CA LEU A 78 -5.52 -4.75 -6.19
C LEU A 78 -5.29 -5.17 -7.66
N THR A 79 -4.03 -5.13 -8.11
CA THR A 79 -3.61 -5.62 -9.44
C THR A 79 -3.10 -7.05 -9.38
N ALA A 80 -2.34 -7.40 -8.36
CA ALA A 80 -1.69 -8.69 -8.24
C ALA A 80 -2.64 -9.80 -7.76
N ILE A 81 -3.54 -9.49 -6.81
CA ILE A 81 -4.48 -10.46 -6.23
C ILE A 81 -5.36 -11.14 -7.29
N PRO A 82 -5.98 -10.43 -8.26
CA PRO A 82 -6.70 -11.07 -9.35
C PRO A 82 -5.88 -12.09 -10.15
N ASN A 83 -4.60 -11.77 -10.38
CA ASN A 83 -3.69 -12.68 -11.08
C ASN A 83 -3.33 -13.92 -10.24
N TRP A 84 -3.30 -13.77 -8.91
CA TRP A 84 -2.96 -14.85 -7.98
C TRP A 84 -4.15 -15.78 -7.70
N THR A 85 -5.36 -15.23 -7.69
CA THR A 85 -6.59 -15.94 -7.29
C THR A 85 -7.45 -16.36 -8.47
N GLY A 86 -7.17 -15.86 -9.69
CA GLY A 86 -8.04 -16.03 -10.85
C GLY A 86 -9.38 -15.31 -10.76
N ARG A 87 -9.59 -14.48 -9.73
CA ARG A 87 -10.82 -13.73 -9.49
C ARG A 87 -10.87 -12.42 -10.28
N LEU A 88 -12.05 -11.82 -10.34
CA LEU A 88 -12.21 -10.51 -10.98
C LEU A 88 -11.54 -9.41 -10.17
N PRO A 89 -10.92 -8.42 -10.83
CA PRO A 89 -10.39 -7.26 -10.13
C PRO A 89 -11.50 -6.40 -9.51
N VAL A 90 -11.17 -5.75 -8.41
CA VAL A 90 -11.99 -4.68 -7.85
C VAL A 90 -11.98 -3.51 -8.82
N ASN A 91 -13.13 -3.10 -9.32
CA ASN A 91 -13.30 -2.01 -10.28
C ASN A 91 -14.55 -1.18 -9.98
N GLY A 92 -14.76 -0.11 -10.72
CA GLY A 92 -15.96 0.74 -10.61
C GLY A 92 -16.10 1.42 -9.26
N TRP A 93 -17.33 1.47 -8.75
CA TRP A 93 -17.66 2.17 -7.51
C TRP A 93 -16.94 1.65 -6.26
N PRO A 94 -16.73 0.32 -6.06
CA PRO A 94 -15.90 -0.15 -4.95
C PRO A 94 -14.46 0.38 -4.98
N LEU A 95 -13.85 0.43 -6.17
CA LEU A 95 -12.51 0.98 -6.34
C LEU A 95 -12.48 2.50 -6.13
N ALA A 96 -13.49 3.21 -6.64
CA ALA A 96 -13.64 4.64 -6.41
C ALA A 96 -13.84 4.96 -4.92
N GLY A 97 -14.62 4.14 -4.21
CA GLY A 97 -14.82 4.25 -2.76
C GLY A 97 -13.52 4.09 -1.96
N LEU A 98 -12.67 3.11 -2.33
CA LEU A 98 -11.35 2.95 -1.72
C LEU A 98 -10.44 4.16 -2.00
N ALA A 99 -10.44 4.68 -3.22
CA ALA A 99 -9.66 5.88 -3.57
C ALA A 99 -10.15 7.12 -2.82
N ALA A 100 -11.48 7.28 -2.69
CA ALA A 100 -12.07 8.35 -1.91
C ALA A 100 -11.74 8.24 -0.41
N LEU A 101 -11.75 7.03 0.15
CA LEU A 101 -11.37 6.79 1.54
C LEU A 101 -9.89 7.11 1.80
N TRP A 102 -9.00 6.74 0.86
CA TRP A 102 -7.59 7.15 0.93
C TRP A 102 -7.45 8.68 0.93
N LEU A 103 -8.13 9.37 0.01
CA LEU A 103 -8.09 10.83 -0.07
C LEU A 103 -8.68 11.48 1.19
N ALA A 104 -9.76 10.93 1.73
CA ALA A 104 -10.36 11.41 2.98
C ALA A 104 -9.36 11.34 4.15
N GLY A 105 -8.56 10.27 4.24
CA GLY A 105 -7.46 10.15 5.20
C GLY A 105 -6.43 11.28 5.05
N ARG A 106 -5.99 11.56 3.80
CA ARG A 106 -5.04 12.66 3.53
C ARG A 106 -5.57 14.01 3.97
N LEU A 107 -6.84 14.30 3.63
CA LEU A 107 -7.49 15.54 4.04
C LEU A 107 -7.69 15.61 5.56
N ALA A 108 -8.09 14.51 6.20
CA ALA A 108 -8.28 14.45 7.65
C ALA A 108 -6.97 14.73 8.40
N ILE A 109 -5.85 14.19 7.96
CA ILE A 109 -4.53 14.47 8.56
C ILE A 109 -4.13 15.93 8.33
N LEU A 110 -4.36 16.47 7.13
CA LEU A 110 -4.03 17.86 6.80
C LEU A 110 -4.72 18.87 7.72
N ILE A 111 -5.98 18.61 8.11
CA ILE A 111 -6.79 19.50 8.95
C ILE A 111 -7.00 18.95 10.37
N SER A 112 -6.16 18.03 10.81
CA SER A 112 -6.37 17.28 12.06
C SER A 112 -6.34 18.15 13.33
N ALA A 113 -5.71 19.32 13.31
CA ALA A 113 -5.77 20.26 14.41
C ALA A 113 -7.19 20.83 14.65
N GLN A 114 -8.02 20.90 13.59
CA GLN A 114 -9.41 21.37 13.66
C GLN A 114 -10.38 20.21 13.82
N LEU A 115 -10.12 19.08 13.16
CA LEU A 115 -10.98 17.90 13.17
C LEU A 115 -10.89 17.13 14.51
N GLY A 116 -9.76 17.25 15.20
CA GLY A 116 -9.38 16.45 16.34
C GLY A 116 -8.57 15.21 15.95
N GLY A 117 -7.46 14.98 16.67
CA GLY A 117 -6.50 13.92 16.33
C GLY A 117 -7.08 12.52 16.28
N LEU A 118 -7.99 12.17 17.21
CA LEU A 118 -8.64 10.85 17.23
C LEU A 118 -9.52 10.60 16.00
N LEU A 119 -10.33 11.58 15.60
CA LEU A 119 -11.21 11.43 14.42
C LEU A 119 -10.38 11.36 13.14
N ALA A 120 -9.31 12.16 13.03
CA ALA A 120 -8.37 12.09 11.92
C ALA A 120 -7.70 10.71 11.83
N ALA A 121 -7.26 10.15 12.97
CA ALA A 121 -6.68 8.81 13.05
C ALA A 121 -7.65 7.70 12.58
N ILE A 122 -8.92 7.77 12.99
CA ILE A 122 -9.96 6.81 12.58
C ILE A 122 -10.17 6.86 11.07
N ILE A 123 -10.33 8.06 10.49
CA ILE A 123 -10.57 8.24 9.06
C ILE A 123 -9.36 7.74 8.25
N ASP A 124 -8.16 8.08 8.68
CA ASP A 124 -6.93 7.68 8.02
C ASP A 124 -6.71 6.17 8.05
N THR A 125 -6.79 5.56 9.23
CA THR A 125 -6.60 4.11 9.41
C THR A 125 -7.66 3.30 8.68
N ALA A 126 -8.88 3.83 8.52
CA ALA A 126 -9.98 3.15 7.83
C ALA A 126 -9.62 2.72 6.40
N PHE A 127 -8.78 3.46 5.70
CA PHE A 127 -8.31 3.08 4.37
C PHE A 127 -7.52 1.77 4.40
N LEU A 128 -6.47 1.68 5.22
CA LEU A 128 -5.62 0.48 5.30
C LEU A 128 -6.40 -0.72 5.83
N VAL A 129 -7.29 -0.53 6.80
CA VAL A 129 -8.18 -1.57 7.32
C VAL A 129 -9.08 -2.10 6.21
N THR A 130 -9.73 -1.21 5.46
CA THR A 130 -10.61 -1.60 4.34
C THR A 130 -9.82 -2.31 3.24
N LEU A 131 -8.63 -1.84 2.91
CA LEU A 131 -7.74 -2.50 1.96
C LEU A 131 -7.38 -3.92 2.42
N ALA A 132 -7.03 -4.09 3.71
CA ALA A 132 -6.71 -5.39 4.28
C ALA A 132 -7.92 -6.35 4.26
N MET A 133 -9.13 -5.85 4.54
CA MET A 133 -10.37 -6.63 4.45
C MET A 133 -10.66 -7.06 3.00
N VAL A 134 -10.54 -6.16 2.04
CA VAL A 134 -10.75 -6.47 0.61
C VAL A 134 -9.72 -7.48 0.14
N ALA A 135 -8.44 -7.26 0.41
CA ALA A 135 -7.36 -8.19 0.05
C ALA A 135 -7.53 -9.55 0.73
N GLY A 136 -7.86 -9.56 2.01
CA GLY A 136 -8.10 -10.78 2.79
C GLY A 136 -9.26 -11.59 2.23
N ARG A 137 -10.39 -10.94 1.94
CA ARG A 137 -11.54 -11.60 1.32
C ARG A 137 -11.16 -12.29 0.01
N GLU A 138 -10.44 -11.61 -0.87
CA GLU A 138 -10.08 -12.15 -2.17
C GLU A 138 -9.08 -13.32 -2.06
N VAL A 139 -8.14 -13.26 -1.10
CA VAL A 139 -7.19 -14.35 -0.83
C VAL A 139 -7.89 -15.57 -0.25
N VAL A 140 -8.80 -15.38 0.71
CA VAL A 140 -9.56 -16.48 1.36
C VAL A 140 -10.52 -17.14 0.37
N VAL A 141 -11.34 -16.35 -0.32
CA VAL A 141 -12.33 -16.88 -1.29
C VAL A 141 -11.63 -17.49 -2.53
N GLY A 142 -10.44 -17.02 -2.87
CA GLY A 142 -9.60 -17.59 -3.94
C GLY A 142 -8.75 -18.78 -3.48
N GLU A 143 -8.88 -19.24 -2.22
CA GLU A 143 -8.12 -20.35 -1.62
C GLU A 143 -6.59 -20.22 -1.80
N ASN A 144 -6.11 -18.97 -1.91
CA ASN A 144 -4.70 -18.70 -2.19
C ASN A 144 -3.88 -18.48 -0.91
N TRP A 145 -3.79 -19.53 -0.10
CA TRP A 145 -3.10 -19.54 1.20
C TRP A 145 -1.63 -19.09 1.14
N ARG A 146 -0.99 -19.27 -0.02
CA ARG A 146 0.40 -18.84 -0.25
C ARG A 146 0.58 -17.33 -0.08
N ASN A 147 -0.45 -16.54 -0.34
CA ASN A 147 -0.42 -15.07 -0.26
C ASN A 147 -0.87 -14.51 1.10
N LEU A 148 -1.22 -15.36 2.08
CA LEU A 148 -1.45 -14.93 3.47
C LEU A 148 -0.26 -14.19 4.07
N ARG A 149 0.96 -14.51 3.65
CA ARG A 149 2.17 -13.79 4.12
C ARG A 149 2.13 -12.32 3.76
N VAL A 150 1.71 -12.00 2.53
CA VAL A 150 1.56 -10.59 2.08
C VAL A 150 0.47 -9.89 2.89
N LEU A 151 -0.66 -10.59 3.13
CA LEU A 151 -1.74 -10.08 3.97
C LEU A 151 -1.28 -9.86 5.42
N GLY A 152 -0.48 -10.78 5.99
CA GLY A 152 0.11 -10.62 7.32
C GLY A 152 0.97 -9.36 7.44
N ILE A 153 1.82 -9.08 6.45
CA ILE A 153 2.63 -7.85 6.42
C ILE A 153 1.73 -6.61 6.28
N LEU A 154 0.66 -6.67 5.48
CA LEU A 154 -0.31 -5.59 5.38
C LEU A 154 -1.00 -5.31 6.73
N VAL A 155 -1.35 -6.35 7.49
CA VAL A 155 -1.90 -6.21 8.84
C VAL A 155 -0.89 -5.57 9.78
N VAL A 156 0.40 -5.93 9.70
CA VAL A 156 1.47 -5.26 10.46
C VAL A 156 1.54 -3.77 10.12
N LEU A 157 1.38 -3.41 8.84
CA LEU A 157 1.34 -2.00 8.43
C LEU A 157 0.11 -1.27 9.02
N VAL A 158 -1.07 -1.92 9.05
CA VAL A 158 -2.28 -1.38 9.73
C VAL A 158 -1.99 -1.13 11.20
N LEU A 159 -1.40 -2.10 11.90
CA LEU A 159 -1.04 -1.97 13.32
C LEU A 159 -0.02 -0.85 13.52
N GLY A 160 0.97 -0.74 12.64
CA GLY A 160 1.93 0.37 12.64
C GLY A 160 1.26 1.74 12.55
N ASN A 161 0.24 1.89 11.68
CA ASN A 161 -0.53 3.13 11.57
C ASN A 161 -1.33 3.44 12.86
N ILE A 162 -1.97 2.43 13.45
CA ILE A 162 -2.69 2.58 14.73
C ILE A 162 -1.72 3.00 15.84
N VAL A 163 -0.57 2.34 15.95
CA VAL A 163 0.48 2.67 16.93
C VAL A 163 1.01 4.09 16.70
N PHE A 164 1.29 4.47 15.45
CA PHE A 164 1.73 5.82 15.10
C PHE A 164 0.78 6.89 15.64
N HIS A 165 -0.52 6.75 15.37
CA HIS A 165 -1.53 7.69 15.86
C HIS A 165 -1.65 7.67 17.39
N ALA A 166 -1.61 6.49 18.01
CA ALA A 166 -1.66 6.37 19.45
C ALA A 166 -0.47 7.07 20.14
N GLU A 167 0.74 6.87 19.62
CA GLU A 167 1.95 7.54 20.13
C GLU A 167 1.84 9.07 20.02
N VAL A 168 1.47 9.57 18.83
CA VAL A 168 1.32 11.03 18.65
C VAL A 168 0.28 11.61 19.61
N LEU A 169 -0.85 10.94 19.82
CA LEU A 169 -1.91 11.40 20.73
C LEU A 169 -1.49 11.34 22.21
N MET A 170 -0.60 10.42 22.59
CA MET A 170 -0.19 10.20 23.98
C MET A 170 1.11 10.94 24.34
N THR A 171 2.07 10.99 23.41
CA THR A 171 3.43 11.46 23.68
C THR A 171 3.86 12.63 22.81
N GLY A 172 3.10 12.92 21.75
CA GLY A 172 3.40 13.99 20.78
C GLY A 172 4.36 13.59 19.65
N ASN A 173 4.96 12.39 19.67
CA ASN A 173 5.89 11.90 18.66
C ASN A 173 5.58 10.42 18.32
N ALA A 174 5.99 9.95 17.14
CA ALA A 174 5.73 8.57 16.67
C ALA A 174 7.03 7.83 16.33
N ASP A 175 7.56 7.08 17.27
CA ASP A 175 8.78 6.28 17.11
C ASP A 175 8.51 4.83 16.70
N TYR A 176 7.71 4.09 17.48
CA TYR A 176 7.45 2.66 17.24
C TYR A 176 6.58 2.46 16.01
N GLY A 177 5.52 3.26 15.84
CA GLY A 177 4.67 3.21 14.64
C GLY A 177 5.47 3.41 13.36
N THR A 178 6.42 4.34 13.37
CA THR A 178 7.36 4.59 12.27
C THR A 178 8.22 3.37 11.97
N ARG A 179 8.84 2.78 12.99
CA ARG A 179 9.72 1.59 12.84
C ARG A 179 8.96 0.38 12.34
N ILE A 180 7.76 0.13 12.89
CA ILE A 180 6.87 -0.96 12.44
C ILE A 180 6.52 -0.79 10.96
N ALA A 181 6.18 0.42 10.53
CA ALA A 181 5.84 0.68 9.13
C ALA A 181 7.03 0.48 8.19
N ILE A 182 8.21 1.01 8.54
CA ILE A 182 9.44 0.81 7.75
C ILE A 182 9.77 -0.68 7.64
N GLY A 183 9.73 -1.42 8.75
CA GLY A 183 9.94 -2.87 8.76
C GLY A 183 8.95 -3.61 7.88
N ALA A 184 7.65 -3.29 7.99
CA ALA A 184 6.60 -3.88 7.14
C ALA A 184 6.83 -3.60 5.65
N VAL A 185 7.22 -2.38 5.29
CA VAL A 185 7.51 -1.99 3.90
C VAL A 185 8.73 -2.74 3.36
N ILE A 186 9.81 -2.81 4.12
CA ILE A 186 11.04 -3.54 3.73
C ILE A 186 10.70 -5.02 3.53
N LEU A 187 9.98 -5.65 4.47
CA LEU A 187 9.57 -7.05 4.36
C LEU A 187 8.67 -7.29 3.14
N MET A 188 7.75 -6.36 2.85
CA MET A 188 6.86 -6.45 1.68
C MET A 188 7.65 -6.36 0.38
N ILE A 189 8.57 -5.40 0.26
CA ILE A 189 9.45 -5.25 -0.91
C ILE A 189 10.30 -6.50 -1.10
N SER A 190 10.92 -7.00 -0.04
CA SER A 190 11.78 -8.19 -0.09
C SER A 190 10.98 -9.45 -0.47
N LEU A 191 9.81 -9.66 0.13
CA LEU A 191 8.95 -10.80 -0.17
C LEU A 191 8.42 -10.78 -1.60
N ILE A 192 7.97 -9.62 -2.07
CA ILE A 192 7.39 -9.45 -3.41
C ILE A 192 8.50 -9.46 -4.45
N GLY A 193 9.58 -8.70 -4.24
CA GLY A 193 10.74 -8.62 -5.13
C GLY A 193 11.40 -9.98 -5.32
N GLY A 194 11.61 -10.73 -4.24
CA GLY A 194 12.16 -12.08 -4.28
C GLY A 194 11.33 -13.09 -5.09
N ARG A 195 10.04 -12.80 -5.34
CA ARG A 195 9.18 -13.62 -6.21
C ARG A 195 9.12 -13.10 -7.64
N ILE A 196 8.97 -11.80 -7.79
CA ILE A 196 8.72 -11.17 -9.10
C ILE A 196 9.99 -11.16 -9.94
N VAL A 197 11.11 -10.73 -9.36
CA VAL A 197 12.37 -10.59 -10.12
C VAL A 197 12.81 -11.91 -10.74
N PRO A 198 12.94 -13.04 -10.02
CA PRO A 198 13.31 -14.32 -10.63
C PRO A 198 12.28 -14.79 -11.66
N SER A 199 10.99 -14.59 -11.41
CA SER A 199 9.92 -15.03 -12.32
C SER A 199 9.97 -14.29 -13.66
N PHE A 200 10.07 -12.96 -13.64
CA PHE A 200 10.15 -12.16 -14.86
C PHE A 200 11.44 -12.40 -15.63
N THR A 201 12.57 -12.49 -14.92
CA THR A 201 13.86 -12.82 -15.54
C THR A 201 13.83 -14.19 -16.21
N ASN A 202 13.27 -15.21 -15.55
CA ASN A 202 13.11 -16.53 -16.11
C ASN A 202 12.25 -16.50 -17.39
N ASN A 203 11.10 -15.81 -17.37
CA ASN A 203 10.23 -15.67 -18.51
C ASN A 203 10.92 -14.98 -19.69
N TRP A 204 11.73 -13.96 -19.43
CA TRP A 204 12.47 -13.23 -20.46
C TRP A 204 13.58 -14.11 -21.07
N LEU A 205 14.41 -14.75 -20.23
CA LEU A 205 15.50 -15.63 -20.66
C LEU A 205 14.97 -16.80 -21.49
N THR A 206 13.88 -17.44 -21.08
CA THR A 206 13.27 -18.54 -21.81
C THR A 206 12.89 -18.15 -23.24
N ARG A 207 12.48 -16.90 -23.46
CA ARG A 207 12.04 -16.42 -24.79
C ARG A 207 13.17 -15.87 -25.67
N ASN A 208 14.19 -15.28 -25.06
CA ASN A 208 15.17 -14.49 -25.79
C ASN A 208 16.57 -15.13 -25.80
N ASN A 209 17.03 -15.69 -24.70
CA ASN A 209 18.36 -16.29 -24.60
C ASN A 209 18.38 -17.31 -23.45
N PRO A 210 17.97 -18.57 -23.70
CA PRO A 210 17.97 -19.59 -22.67
C PRO A 210 19.43 -19.91 -22.24
N GLY A 211 19.74 -19.60 -21.00
CA GLY A 211 21.04 -19.82 -20.35
C GLY A 211 20.86 -20.29 -18.91
N ARG A 212 21.73 -19.86 -18.01
CA ARG A 212 21.58 -20.14 -16.58
C ARG A 212 20.34 -19.43 -16.05
N MET A 213 19.33 -20.21 -15.67
CA MET A 213 18.07 -19.69 -15.14
C MET A 213 18.21 -19.19 -13.70
N PRO A 214 17.43 -18.15 -13.29
CA PRO A 214 17.37 -17.72 -11.90
C PRO A 214 16.89 -18.85 -11.01
N VAL A 215 17.50 -18.95 -9.83
CA VAL A 215 17.06 -19.90 -8.81
C VAL A 215 15.73 -19.39 -8.24
N PRO A 216 14.68 -20.22 -8.09
CA PRO A 216 13.46 -19.87 -7.37
C PRO A 216 13.77 -19.51 -5.91
N PHE A 217 12.77 -18.96 -5.19
CA PHE A 217 12.88 -18.64 -3.77
C PHE A 217 13.56 -19.79 -2.98
N SER A 218 14.66 -19.47 -2.32
CA SER A 218 15.58 -20.41 -1.69
C SER A 218 15.72 -20.13 -0.18
N GLN A 219 16.56 -20.93 0.50
CA GLN A 219 16.91 -20.69 1.89
C GLN A 219 17.65 -19.35 2.08
N PHE A 220 18.42 -18.91 1.10
CA PHE A 220 19.08 -17.61 1.11
C PHE A 220 18.06 -16.48 1.22
N ASP A 221 16.98 -16.52 0.42
CA ASP A 221 15.91 -15.53 0.47
C ASP A 221 15.18 -15.54 1.81
N LEU A 222 14.98 -16.74 2.40
CA LEU A 222 14.38 -16.86 3.72
C LEU A 222 15.26 -16.22 4.80
N VAL A 223 16.57 -16.50 4.78
CA VAL A 223 17.53 -15.91 5.73
C VAL A 223 17.57 -14.39 5.56
N ALA A 224 17.61 -13.89 4.33
CA ALA A 224 17.58 -12.45 4.05
C ALA A 224 16.30 -11.79 4.61
N LEU A 225 15.13 -12.42 4.45
CA LEU A 225 13.86 -11.94 5.02
C LEU A 225 13.88 -11.93 6.56
N VAL A 226 14.43 -12.98 7.18
CA VAL A 226 14.55 -13.04 8.65
C VAL A 226 15.47 -11.94 9.17
N ILE A 227 16.65 -11.74 8.55
CA ILE A 227 17.59 -10.68 8.95
C ILE A 227 16.97 -9.29 8.74
N SER A 228 16.15 -9.10 7.71
CA SER A 228 15.48 -7.82 7.45
C SER A 228 14.33 -7.51 8.43
N ALA A 229 13.91 -8.49 9.25
CA ALA A 229 12.83 -8.33 10.23
C ALA A 229 13.36 -7.89 11.62
N PHE A 230 14.67 -7.93 11.85
CA PHE A 230 15.36 -7.51 13.08
C PHE A 230 16.23 -6.29 12.83
#